data_06cb5d9092cacb6893ab99223ac02b71
#
_entry.id   06cb5d9092cacb6893ab99223ac02b71
#
_cell.length_a   1.000
_cell.length_b   1.000
_cell.length_c   1.000
_cell.angle_alpha   90.00
_cell.angle_beta   90.00
_cell.angle_gamma   90.00
#
_symmetry.space_group_name_H-M   'P 1'
#
loop_
_entity.id
_entity.type
_entity.pdbx_description
1 polymer ?
#
loop_
_entity_poly.entity_id
_entity_poly.type
_entity_poly.pdbx_seq_one_letter_code
_entity_poly.pdbx_strand_id
1 'polypeptide(L)'
;MPLLTSISRLISRRCVSPLASHRLAGSRSITTTGLAALPRTRLFEAIKSHDPESTAVIHSLSGRQFSYGSLLRDVAAAKQRLANDSGRDAGALQGERVAFLVENSYDYVVTLLAILGTNAIAVPLSPAFPSGELRYILDQSGACMLAASSKFATKADDVLSGELEKKPILSQWEKIVKGSKMTEDVVLEDMKEDKGGMMLYTSGTTNRPKGVLLPQSTLMAQAKSLSEAWHYSPKDHFLHVLPLHHIHGTVNALLTPLLAGSTIEFLFPFTVDSVWSRLAAPFLEDAPSKKPITFFTVVPTIYNRLLQSHSTLSPELQAATKEASDPKNMRLNISGSTALPTPTKQAWTELSNGNVLLERYGMTEVGMALSCGLANEDRVDGSVGWPLPSVEARLVDLDTKEIIQPGEELDTNGKERSGEIQLRGPTIFKEYWNNPTATAKEFTKDGFFKTGDVAVRRNVPSAGKGASGEWAKGPMYFILGRLSADIIKVGGEKVSALEVEREMLSIPAIAECAVVGLSSETWGQKVAAVVVLSKQGKTAGKGGKAFGPMDLRRGLKDKLAPFKIPQDLKLVDSIPRNAMGKINKKQLVIQVFGAPDGI
;
A
#
# COMPACT_ATOMS: atom_id res chain seq x y z
N MET A 1 -31.50 -64.15 -10.70
CA MET A 1 -32.28 -65.29 -10.17
C MET A 1 -31.41 -66.05 -9.17
N PRO A 2 -31.92 -66.49 -8.03
CA PRO A 2 -32.97 -65.99 -7.15
C PRO A 2 -32.48 -65.84 -5.66
N LEU A 3 -33.23 -65.31 -4.89
CA LEU A 3 -34.16 -65.50 -3.74
C LEU A 3 -33.62 -64.83 -2.47
N LEU A 4 -34.28 -63.85 -1.99
CA LEU A 4 -35.34 -63.80 -0.96
C LEU A 4 -35.12 -64.72 0.24
N THR A 5 -34.98 -64.15 1.43
CA THR A 5 -35.91 -64.42 2.56
C THR A 5 -35.71 -63.41 3.69
N SER A 6 -36.85 -62.88 4.09
CA SER A 6 -37.14 -62.10 5.27
C SER A 6 -37.13 -62.98 6.52
N ILE A 7 -36.89 -62.41 7.74
CA ILE A 7 -37.62 -62.70 8.97
C ILE A 7 -37.57 -61.48 9.91
N SER A 8 -38.73 -61.16 10.38
CA SER A 8 -39.15 -60.09 11.28
C SER A 8 -39.05 -60.44 12.78
N ARG A 9 -39.15 -59.37 13.59
CA ARG A 9 -39.60 -59.23 14.97
C ARG A 9 -38.56 -59.41 16.08
N LEU A 10 -38.33 -58.35 16.88
CA LEU A 10 -39.06 -58.19 18.14
C LEU A 10 -38.79 -56.85 18.80
N ILE A 11 -39.85 -56.29 19.33
CA ILE A 11 -40.05 -55.02 20.02
C ILE A 11 -39.35 -55.06 21.40
N SER A 12 -38.64 -53.98 21.76
CA SER A 12 -38.64 -53.56 23.17
C SER A 12 -38.60 -52.00 23.27
N ARG A 13 -39.70 -51.48 23.77
CA ARG A 13 -39.87 -50.07 24.14
C ARG A 13 -38.97 -49.78 25.33
N ARG A 14 -38.17 -48.71 25.21
CA ARG A 14 -37.76 -47.91 26.38
C ARG A 14 -37.94 -46.44 26.07
N CYS A 15 -38.76 -45.81 26.89
CA CYS A 15 -39.00 -44.38 26.97
C CYS A 15 -37.71 -43.60 27.12
N VAL A 16 -37.49 -42.62 26.24
CA VAL A 16 -36.54 -41.52 26.48
C VAL A 16 -37.34 -40.24 26.33
N SER A 17 -37.41 -39.49 27.40
CA SER A 17 -38.05 -38.19 27.52
C SER A 17 -37.45 -37.17 26.57
N PRO A 18 -38.21 -36.22 25.97
CA PRO A 18 -37.66 -35.18 25.14
C PRO A 18 -36.95 -34.14 25.98
N LEU A 19 -35.66 -33.94 25.72
CA LEU A 19 -34.92 -32.79 26.21
C LEU A 19 -35.54 -31.52 25.59
N ALA A 20 -36.02 -30.67 26.49
CA ALA A 20 -36.58 -29.38 26.16
C ALA A 20 -35.55 -28.50 25.41
N SER A 21 -35.83 -28.19 24.19
CA SER A 21 -35.15 -27.11 23.44
C SER A 21 -35.54 -25.79 24.08
N HIS A 22 -34.67 -25.22 24.88
CA HIS A 22 -34.77 -23.82 25.29
C HIS A 22 -34.56 -22.95 24.05
N ARG A 23 -35.63 -22.63 23.37
CA ARG A 23 -35.69 -21.45 22.52
C ARG A 23 -35.56 -20.24 23.44
N LEU A 24 -34.41 -19.61 23.46
CA LEU A 24 -34.25 -18.24 23.88
C LEU A 24 -34.90 -17.33 22.85
N ALA A 25 -36.21 -17.19 22.90
CA ALA A 25 -36.92 -16.10 22.31
C ALA A 25 -36.81 -14.89 23.25
N GLY A 26 -35.99 -13.96 22.86
CA GLY A 26 -35.80 -12.71 23.60
C GLY A 26 -35.15 -11.69 22.65
N SER A 27 -35.74 -11.49 21.48
CA SER A 27 -35.50 -10.27 20.72
C SER A 27 -36.05 -9.09 21.53
N ARG A 28 -35.23 -8.54 22.41
CA ARG A 28 -35.46 -7.19 22.91
C ARG A 28 -35.16 -6.25 21.74
N SER A 29 -36.20 -5.89 21.01
CA SER A 29 -36.24 -4.70 20.19
C SER A 29 -36.02 -3.51 21.13
N ILE A 30 -34.78 -3.09 21.29
CA ILE A 30 -34.46 -1.78 21.86
C ILE A 30 -34.70 -0.79 20.73
N THR A 31 -35.90 -0.29 20.64
CA THR A 31 -36.24 0.97 19.93
C THR A 31 -35.61 2.12 20.71
N THR A 32 -34.31 2.30 20.57
CA THR A 32 -33.69 3.59 20.85
C THR A 32 -34.00 4.50 19.67
N THR A 33 -34.94 5.37 19.84
CA THR A 33 -35.13 6.59 19.02
C THR A 33 -33.96 7.55 19.30
N GLY A 34 -32.75 7.11 19.05
CA GLY A 34 -31.57 7.94 19.07
C GLY A 34 -31.16 8.22 17.61
N LEU A 35 -31.08 9.49 17.25
CA LEU A 35 -30.55 9.93 15.98
C LEU A 35 -29.24 9.19 15.67
N ALA A 36 -29.07 8.76 14.42
CA ALA A 36 -27.82 8.15 13.98
C ALA A 36 -26.67 9.16 14.16
N ALA A 37 -25.73 8.86 15.06
CA ALA A 37 -24.69 9.81 15.44
C ALA A 37 -23.29 9.30 15.11
N LEU A 38 -22.44 10.18 14.55
CA LEU A 38 -21.01 9.98 14.35
C LEU A 38 -20.22 11.05 15.11
N PRO A 39 -18.96 10.78 15.48
CA PRO A 39 -18.15 11.78 16.17
C PRO A 39 -17.84 12.97 15.25
N ARG A 40 -17.86 14.17 15.80
CA ARG A 40 -17.43 15.38 15.11
C ARG A 40 -15.92 15.38 14.98
N THR A 41 -15.42 14.77 13.92
CA THR A 41 -14.02 14.81 13.53
C THR A 41 -13.90 15.43 12.15
N ARG A 42 -12.70 15.91 11.79
CA ARG A 42 -12.45 16.46 10.44
C ARG A 42 -12.84 15.48 9.33
N LEU A 43 -12.68 14.19 9.57
CA LEU A 43 -13.07 13.14 8.63
C LEU A 43 -14.57 13.14 8.35
N PHE A 44 -15.38 13.07 9.42
CA PHE A 44 -16.84 13.00 9.27
C PHE A 44 -17.46 14.35 8.89
N GLU A 45 -16.86 15.47 9.32
CA GLU A 45 -17.25 16.80 8.85
C GLU A 45 -17.04 16.94 7.34
N ALA A 46 -15.88 16.53 6.82
CA ALA A 46 -15.61 16.57 5.39
C ALA A 46 -16.57 15.67 4.61
N ILE A 47 -16.73 14.40 5.01
CA ILE A 47 -17.64 13.46 4.34
C ILE A 47 -19.09 14.00 4.34
N LYS A 48 -19.55 14.59 5.45
CA LYS A 48 -20.90 15.15 5.57
C LYS A 48 -21.09 16.43 4.75
N SER A 49 -20.03 17.17 4.48
CA SER A 49 -20.11 18.43 3.72
C SER A 49 -20.30 18.23 2.20
N HIS A 50 -20.05 17.01 1.70
CA HIS A 50 -20.23 16.71 0.29
C HIS A 50 -21.72 16.59 -0.07
N ASP A 51 -22.04 16.77 -1.36
CA ASP A 51 -23.39 16.50 -1.88
C ASP A 51 -23.78 15.04 -1.56
N PRO A 52 -24.83 14.81 -0.76
CA PRO A 52 -25.24 13.48 -0.33
C PRO A 52 -25.63 12.55 -1.49
N GLU A 53 -26.02 13.10 -2.65
CA GLU A 53 -26.37 12.33 -3.84
C GLU A 53 -25.15 12.03 -4.73
N SER A 54 -24.01 12.71 -4.50
CA SER A 54 -22.79 12.43 -5.24
C SER A 54 -22.25 11.04 -4.93
N THR A 55 -21.67 10.38 -5.94
CA THR A 55 -21.16 9.01 -5.83
C THR A 55 -19.86 8.98 -5.03
N ALA A 56 -19.84 8.27 -3.90
CA ALA A 56 -18.64 8.04 -3.10
C ALA A 56 -17.88 6.79 -3.57
N VAL A 57 -18.60 5.68 -3.75
CA VAL A 57 -17.98 4.37 -4.07
C VAL A 57 -18.72 3.65 -5.19
N ILE A 58 -17.95 3.06 -6.10
CA ILE A 58 -18.43 2.16 -7.16
C ILE A 58 -17.76 0.80 -7.00
N HIS A 59 -18.53 -0.27 -7.16
CA HIS A 59 -18.00 -1.61 -7.35
C HIS A 59 -17.95 -1.90 -8.87
N SER A 60 -16.76 -1.85 -9.45
CA SER A 60 -16.55 -1.85 -10.91
C SER A 60 -17.22 -3.01 -11.64
N LEU A 61 -17.05 -4.24 -11.12
CA LEU A 61 -17.54 -5.46 -11.78
C LEU A 61 -19.08 -5.61 -11.75
N SER A 62 -19.76 -5.10 -10.73
CA SER A 62 -21.22 -5.21 -10.61
C SER A 62 -21.96 -3.92 -10.96
N GLY A 63 -21.25 -2.81 -11.16
CA GLY A 63 -21.82 -1.49 -11.40
C GLY A 63 -22.55 -0.87 -10.20
N ARG A 64 -22.54 -1.51 -9.02
CA ARG A 64 -23.18 -0.95 -7.82
C ARG A 64 -22.50 0.35 -7.40
N GLN A 65 -23.33 1.33 -7.06
CA GLN A 65 -22.89 2.67 -6.64
C GLN A 65 -23.49 3.01 -5.29
N PHE A 66 -22.73 3.72 -4.48
CA PHE A 66 -23.11 4.20 -3.16
C PHE A 66 -22.79 5.69 -3.07
N SER A 67 -23.78 6.49 -2.69
CA SER A 67 -23.58 7.93 -2.53
C SER A 67 -22.95 8.27 -1.19
N TYR A 68 -22.47 9.51 -1.04
CA TYR A 68 -21.94 10.02 0.23
C TYR A 68 -22.99 10.00 1.34
N GLY A 69 -24.24 10.30 1.03
CA GLY A 69 -25.36 10.20 1.97
C GLY A 69 -25.61 8.76 2.42
N SER A 70 -25.58 7.79 1.48
CA SER A 70 -25.68 6.36 1.82
C SER A 70 -24.50 5.91 2.67
N LEU A 71 -23.28 6.36 2.34
CA LEU A 71 -22.07 6.02 3.10
C LEU A 71 -22.18 6.45 4.56
N LEU A 72 -22.60 7.68 4.85
CA LEU A 72 -22.74 8.15 6.23
C LEU A 72 -23.74 7.31 7.02
N ARG A 73 -24.90 6.99 6.43
CA ARG A 73 -25.93 6.17 7.08
C ARG A 73 -25.42 4.74 7.35
N ASP A 74 -24.77 4.12 6.38
CA ASP A 74 -24.22 2.78 6.53
C ASP A 74 -23.11 2.72 7.59
N VAL A 75 -22.27 3.76 7.66
CA VAL A 75 -21.24 3.92 8.70
C VAL A 75 -21.86 4.07 10.08
N ALA A 76 -22.91 4.88 10.24
CA ALA A 76 -23.60 5.05 11.52
C ALA A 76 -24.27 3.74 11.97
N ALA A 77 -24.91 3.01 11.05
CA ALA A 77 -25.50 1.71 11.34
C ALA A 77 -24.44 0.67 11.73
N ALA A 78 -23.31 0.65 11.02
CA ALA A 78 -22.18 -0.24 11.32
C ALA A 78 -21.52 0.11 12.67
N LYS A 79 -21.37 1.40 13.01
CA LYS A 79 -20.92 1.86 14.33
C LYS A 79 -21.81 1.31 15.45
N GLN A 80 -23.13 1.43 15.28
CA GLN A 80 -24.09 0.90 16.28
C GLN A 80 -23.98 -0.62 16.40
N ARG A 81 -23.77 -1.32 15.28
CA ARG A 81 -23.56 -2.77 15.29
C ARG A 81 -22.31 -3.16 16.06
N LEU A 82 -21.15 -2.48 15.83
CA LEU A 82 -19.94 -2.72 16.60
C LEU A 82 -20.17 -2.57 18.12
N ALA A 83 -20.89 -1.53 18.52
CA ALA A 83 -21.23 -1.31 19.93
C ALA A 83 -22.08 -2.46 20.49
N ASN A 84 -23.15 -2.85 19.77
CA ASN A 84 -24.03 -3.94 20.17
C ASN A 84 -23.29 -5.30 20.25
N ASP A 85 -22.54 -5.64 19.22
CA ASP A 85 -21.80 -6.92 19.13
C ASP A 85 -20.68 -6.99 20.17
N SER A 86 -20.14 -5.86 20.62
CA SER A 86 -19.15 -5.81 21.70
C SER A 86 -19.72 -6.23 23.06
N GLY A 87 -21.04 -6.20 23.22
CA GLY A 87 -21.70 -6.44 24.52
C GLY A 87 -21.35 -5.41 25.59
N ARG A 88 -20.81 -4.26 25.22
CA ARG A 88 -20.33 -3.20 26.11
C ARG A 88 -21.09 -1.89 25.84
N ASP A 89 -20.98 -0.95 26.76
CA ASP A 89 -21.54 0.38 26.57
C ASP A 89 -20.96 1.10 25.36
N ALA A 90 -21.70 2.04 24.78
CA ALA A 90 -21.38 2.70 23.52
C ALA A 90 -20.00 3.39 23.46
N GLY A 91 -19.41 3.75 24.61
CA GLY A 91 -18.06 4.35 24.71
C GLY A 91 -16.93 3.33 24.96
N ALA A 92 -17.24 2.07 25.16
CA ALA A 92 -16.26 1.07 25.61
C ALA A 92 -15.26 0.59 24.53
N LEU A 93 -15.49 0.95 23.28
CA LEU A 93 -14.55 0.68 22.18
C LEU A 93 -13.52 1.80 22.00
N GLN A 94 -13.66 2.92 22.69
CA GLN A 94 -12.76 4.06 22.57
C GLN A 94 -11.31 3.68 22.92
N GLY A 95 -10.39 3.83 21.94
CA GLY A 95 -8.97 3.45 22.08
C GLY A 95 -8.71 1.93 22.04
N GLU A 96 -9.77 1.10 21.94
CA GLU A 96 -9.62 -0.35 21.76
C GLU A 96 -9.25 -0.68 20.32
N ARG A 97 -8.64 -1.84 20.11
CA ARG A 97 -8.24 -2.33 18.78
C ARG A 97 -9.32 -3.24 18.25
N VAL A 98 -9.89 -2.86 17.11
CA VAL A 98 -10.87 -3.65 16.38
C VAL A 98 -10.23 -4.13 15.09
N ALA A 99 -9.92 -5.42 15.03
CA ALA A 99 -9.43 -6.06 13.82
C ALA A 99 -10.59 -6.34 12.86
N PHE A 100 -10.31 -6.32 11.56
CA PHE A 100 -11.34 -6.65 10.60
C PHE A 100 -10.79 -7.37 9.36
N LEU A 101 -11.62 -8.28 8.83
CA LEU A 101 -11.33 -9.15 7.69
C LEU A 101 -12.52 -9.10 6.73
N VAL A 102 -12.50 -8.12 5.82
CA VAL A 102 -13.57 -7.83 4.88
C VAL A 102 -13.04 -7.62 3.46
N GLU A 103 -13.92 -7.68 2.47
CA GLU A 103 -13.54 -7.51 1.07
C GLU A 103 -13.02 -6.10 0.78
N ASN A 104 -12.04 -5.99 -0.11
CA ASN A 104 -11.60 -4.71 -0.68
C ASN A 104 -12.71 -4.10 -1.56
N SER A 105 -13.68 -3.47 -0.93
CA SER A 105 -14.90 -2.95 -1.54
C SER A 105 -15.52 -1.87 -0.66
N TYR A 106 -16.76 -1.52 -0.92
CA TYR A 106 -17.57 -0.64 -0.07
C TYR A 106 -17.63 -1.13 1.39
N ASP A 107 -17.70 -2.45 1.59
CA ASP A 107 -17.71 -3.06 2.93
C ASP A 107 -16.46 -2.66 3.75
N TYR A 108 -15.28 -2.60 3.11
CA TYR A 108 -14.07 -2.12 3.79
C TYR A 108 -14.20 -0.65 4.21
N VAL A 109 -14.73 0.18 3.32
CA VAL A 109 -14.91 1.62 3.61
C VAL A 109 -15.81 1.82 4.81
N VAL A 110 -16.98 1.17 4.79
CA VAL A 110 -17.96 1.24 5.90
C VAL A 110 -17.35 0.71 7.20
N THR A 111 -16.67 -0.45 7.16
CA THR A 111 -16.07 -1.05 8.35
C THR A 111 -14.98 -0.15 8.95
N LEU A 112 -14.06 0.34 8.14
CA LEU A 112 -12.99 1.25 8.59
C LEU A 112 -13.59 2.51 9.24
N LEU A 113 -14.51 3.17 8.53
CA LEU A 113 -15.13 4.40 9.02
C LEU A 113 -15.99 4.16 10.27
N ALA A 114 -16.68 3.03 10.37
CA ALA A 114 -17.44 2.66 11.57
C ALA A 114 -16.52 2.48 12.79
N ILE A 115 -15.38 1.81 12.62
CA ILE A 115 -14.39 1.63 13.69
C ILE A 115 -13.84 2.99 14.13
N LEU A 116 -13.44 3.85 13.18
CA LEU A 116 -13.04 5.23 13.49
C LEU A 116 -14.16 6.03 14.14
N GLY A 117 -15.42 5.76 13.73
CA GLY A 117 -16.64 6.34 14.29
C GLY A 117 -16.91 5.93 15.74
N THR A 118 -16.38 4.79 16.21
CA THR A 118 -16.40 4.40 17.64
C THR A 118 -15.20 4.97 18.41
N ASN A 119 -14.37 5.78 17.76
CA ASN A 119 -13.11 6.27 18.33
C ASN A 119 -12.13 5.14 18.72
N ALA A 120 -12.19 4.02 18.02
CA ALA A 120 -11.33 2.85 18.17
C ALA A 120 -10.16 2.87 17.18
N ILE A 121 -9.21 1.95 17.37
CA ILE A 121 -8.06 1.74 16.49
C ILE A 121 -8.39 0.60 15.52
N ALA A 122 -8.47 0.92 14.24
CA ALA A 122 -8.75 -0.04 13.17
C ALA A 122 -7.49 -0.87 12.84
N VAL A 123 -7.62 -2.20 12.82
CA VAL A 123 -6.53 -3.14 12.47
C VAL A 123 -6.95 -3.94 11.22
N PRO A 124 -6.69 -3.43 10.01
CA PRO A 124 -7.05 -4.14 8.78
C PRO A 124 -6.16 -5.38 8.58
N LEU A 125 -6.80 -6.52 8.36
CA LEU A 125 -6.14 -7.80 8.14
C LEU A 125 -6.15 -8.14 6.64
N SER A 126 -5.08 -8.80 6.17
CA SER A 126 -5.03 -9.33 4.81
C SER A 126 -5.65 -10.72 4.76
N PRO A 127 -6.68 -10.96 3.92
CA PRO A 127 -7.21 -12.31 3.73
C PRO A 127 -6.20 -13.30 3.15
N ALA A 128 -5.15 -12.80 2.48
CA ALA A 128 -4.11 -13.61 1.88
C ALA A 128 -3.06 -14.12 2.89
N PHE A 129 -3.04 -13.57 4.11
CA PHE A 129 -2.08 -14.02 5.12
C PHE A 129 -2.46 -15.38 5.70
N PRO A 130 -1.48 -16.22 6.02
CA PRO A 130 -1.71 -17.46 6.76
C PRO A 130 -2.40 -17.20 8.10
N SER A 131 -3.22 -18.14 8.59
CA SER A 131 -3.93 -17.99 9.87
C SER A 131 -3.00 -17.80 11.07
N GLY A 132 -1.81 -18.39 11.04
CA GLY A 132 -0.79 -18.17 12.07
C GLY A 132 -0.27 -16.72 12.12
N GLU A 133 -0.13 -16.05 10.98
CA GLU A 133 0.25 -14.64 10.93
C GLU A 133 -0.88 -13.74 11.41
N LEU A 134 -2.12 -14.07 11.05
CA LEU A 134 -3.30 -13.34 11.55
C LEU A 134 -3.46 -13.48 13.07
N ARG A 135 -3.24 -14.67 13.64
CA ARG A 135 -3.22 -14.87 15.10
C ARG A 135 -2.15 -14.01 15.76
N TYR A 136 -0.94 -14.01 15.23
CA TYR A 136 0.12 -13.14 15.75
C TYR A 136 -0.29 -11.66 15.77
N ILE A 137 -0.95 -11.17 14.70
CA ILE A 137 -1.44 -9.78 14.63
C ILE A 137 -2.51 -9.52 15.70
N LEU A 138 -3.45 -10.45 15.89
CA LEU A 138 -4.50 -10.33 16.91
C LEU A 138 -3.93 -10.26 18.32
N ASP A 139 -2.99 -11.14 18.65
CA ASP A 139 -2.34 -11.16 19.99
C ASP A 139 -1.48 -9.91 20.18
N GLN A 140 -0.62 -9.58 19.24
CA GLN A 140 0.30 -8.45 19.36
C GLN A 140 -0.46 -7.11 19.44
N SER A 141 -1.56 -6.95 18.69
CA SER A 141 -2.41 -5.77 18.78
C SER A 141 -3.26 -5.75 20.06
N GLY A 142 -3.52 -6.91 20.66
CA GLY A 142 -4.50 -7.08 21.73
C GLY A 142 -5.91 -6.72 21.25
N ALA A 143 -6.27 -7.10 20.02
CA ALA A 143 -7.58 -6.79 19.45
C ALA A 143 -8.71 -7.37 20.31
N CYS A 144 -9.66 -6.53 20.71
CA CYS A 144 -10.80 -6.95 21.52
C CYS A 144 -11.94 -7.55 20.67
N MET A 145 -11.97 -7.24 19.36
CA MET A 145 -12.98 -7.68 18.41
C MET A 145 -12.35 -8.00 17.07
N LEU A 146 -12.91 -8.99 16.36
CA LEU A 146 -12.68 -9.30 14.95
C LEU A 146 -13.99 -9.16 14.20
N ALA A 147 -14.11 -8.11 13.39
CA ALA A 147 -15.21 -7.96 12.44
C ALA A 147 -14.87 -8.71 11.14
N ALA A 148 -15.69 -9.65 10.71
CA ALA A 148 -15.44 -10.44 9.51
C ALA A 148 -16.67 -10.48 8.61
N SER A 149 -16.48 -10.31 7.29
CA SER A 149 -17.58 -10.52 6.35
C SER A 149 -17.90 -12.01 6.20
N SER A 150 -19.13 -12.34 5.82
CA SER A 150 -19.56 -13.71 5.57
C SER A 150 -18.66 -14.45 4.58
N LYS A 151 -18.07 -13.74 3.62
CA LYS A 151 -17.07 -14.30 2.69
C LYS A 151 -15.84 -14.87 3.40
N PHE A 152 -15.43 -14.28 4.49
CA PHE A 152 -14.23 -14.68 5.25
C PHE A 152 -14.57 -15.36 6.57
N ALA A 153 -15.83 -15.81 6.77
CA ALA A 153 -16.27 -16.50 8.00
C ALA A 153 -15.39 -17.71 8.33
N THR A 154 -15.22 -18.62 7.36
CA THR A 154 -14.35 -19.81 7.54
C THR A 154 -12.90 -19.43 7.91
N LYS A 155 -12.36 -18.36 7.31
CA LYS A 155 -11.02 -17.87 7.63
C LYS A 155 -10.96 -17.30 9.05
N ALA A 156 -11.98 -16.55 9.46
CA ALA A 156 -12.09 -16.02 10.81
C ALA A 156 -12.21 -17.14 11.85
N ASP A 157 -13.02 -18.16 11.57
CA ASP A 157 -13.18 -19.34 12.44
C ASP A 157 -11.86 -20.11 12.58
N ASP A 158 -11.12 -20.33 11.48
CA ASP A 158 -9.80 -20.96 11.51
C ASP A 158 -8.79 -20.15 12.34
N VAL A 159 -8.79 -18.83 12.20
CA VAL A 159 -7.94 -17.95 13.01
C VAL A 159 -8.31 -18.05 14.49
N LEU A 160 -9.60 -18.03 14.83
CA LEU A 160 -10.09 -18.03 16.21
C LEU A 160 -10.10 -19.42 16.88
N SER A 161 -9.99 -20.50 16.09
CA SER A 161 -9.89 -21.88 16.63
C SER A 161 -8.50 -22.22 17.13
N GLY A 162 -7.46 -21.47 16.71
CA GLY A 162 -6.10 -21.68 17.19
C GLY A 162 -5.83 -21.04 18.54
N GLU A 163 -4.61 -21.24 19.03
CA GLU A 163 -4.16 -20.64 20.29
C GLU A 163 -4.04 -19.13 20.13
N LEU A 164 -4.70 -18.39 21.01
CA LEU A 164 -4.67 -16.94 21.16
C LEU A 164 -4.54 -16.60 22.65
N GLU A 165 -3.70 -15.61 22.98
CA GLU A 165 -3.57 -15.12 24.36
C GLU A 165 -4.91 -14.60 24.90
N LYS A 166 -5.64 -13.88 24.04
CA LYS A 166 -6.99 -13.40 24.31
C LYS A 166 -7.85 -13.47 23.05
N LYS A 167 -8.85 -14.32 23.06
CA LYS A 167 -9.76 -14.48 21.94
C LYS A 167 -10.63 -13.23 21.77
N PRO A 168 -10.57 -12.54 20.61
CA PRO A 168 -11.44 -11.40 20.34
C PRO A 168 -12.88 -11.84 20.14
N ILE A 169 -13.83 -10.92 20.37
CA ILE A 169 -15.24 -11.13 20.05
C ILE A 169 -15.38 -11.16 18.54
N LEU A 170 -16.00 -12.22 18.00
CA LEU A 170 -16.29 -12.31 16.56
C LEU A 170 -17.60 -11.57 16.24
N SER A 171 -17.55 -10.61 15.32
CA SER A 171 -18.70 -9.93 14.75
C SER A 171 -18.78 -10.27 13.26
N GLN A 172 -19.75 -11.11 12.86
CA GLN A 172 -19.93 -11.52 11.47
C GLN A 172 -20.88 -10.58 10.73
N TRP A 173 -20.46 -10.08 9.57
CA TRP A 173 -21.19 -9.09 8.80
C TRP A 173 -21.59 -9.62 7.43
N GLU A 174 -22.84 -9.37 7.07
CA GLU A 174 -23.30 -9.64 5.72
C GLU A 174 -22.82 -8.55 4.76
N LYS A 175 -22.61 -8.93 3.50
CA LYS A 175 -22.20 -8.02 2.45
C LYS A 175 -23.23 -6.92 2.21
N ILE A 176 -22.78 -5.68 2.16
CA ILE A 176 -23.63 -4.53 1.86
C ILE A 176 -23.91 -4.51 0.35
N VAL A 177 -25.13 -4.88 -0.03
CA VAL A 177 -25.56 -4.95 -1.43
C VAL A 177 -26.32 -3.68 -1.84
N LYS A 178 -27.02 -3.06 -0.90
CA LYS A 178 -27.78 -1.81 -1.06
C LYS A 178 -27.49 -0.94 0.14
N GLY A 179 -27.47 0.37 -0.03
CA GLY A 179 -27.34 1.32 1.08
C GLY A 179 -28.44 1.14 2.13
N SER A 180 -28.17 1.60 3.34
CA SER A 180 -29.09 1.54 4.47
C SER A 180 -30.46 2.11 4.13
N LYS A 181 -31.51 1.46 4.66
CA LYS A 181 -32.88 1.97 4.61
C LYS A 181 -33.15 3.09 5.62
N MET A 182 -32.15 3.47 6.41
CA MET A 182 -32.29 4.60 7.35
C MET A 182 -32.62 5.86 6.55
N THR A 183 -33.69 6.53 6.95
CA THR A 183 -34.15 7.80 6.36
C THR A 183 -33.70 9.02 7.18
N GLU A 184 -33.18 8.77 8.40
CA GLU A 184 -32.75 9.81 9.32
C GLU A 184 -31.38 10.39 8.93
N ASP A 185 -31.25 11.71 9.13
CA ASP A 185 -29.97 12.39 8.96
C ASP A 185 -28.99 12.00 10.05
N VAL A 186 -27.74 11.77 9.66
CA VAL A 186 -26.66 11.49 10.59
C VAL A 186 -26.20 12.77 11.27
N VAL A 187 -26.24 12.79 12.61
CA VAL A 187 -25.79 13.92 13.42
C VAL A 187 -24.32 13.76 13.79
N LEU A 188 -23.58 14.86 13.86
CA LEU A 188 -22.20 14.87 14.38
C LEU A 188 -22.18 15.36 15.82
N GLU A 189 -21.62 14.54 16.72
CA GLU A 189 -21.51 14.80 18.16
C GLU A 189 -20.08 15.12 18.58
N ASP A 190 -19.90 16.07 19.47
CA ASP A 190 -18.59 16.44 19.96
C ASP A 190 -17.96 15.32 20.80
N MET A 191 -16.66 15.11 20.63
CA MET A 191 -15.88 14.16 21.39
C MET A 191 -15.01 14.86 22.45
N LYS A 192 -14.84 14.21 23.60
CA LYS A 192 -13.96 14.70 24.66
C LYS A 192 -12.48 14.52 24.34
N GLU A 193 -12.13 13.43 23.67
CA GLU A 193 -10.76 13.04 23.39
C GLU A 193 -10.70 12.16 22.13
N ASP A 194 -9.73 12.41 21.27
CA ASP A 194 -9.48 11.58 20.09
C ASP A 194 -8.49 10.45 20.45
N LYS A 195 -9.00 9.22 20.52
CA LYS A 195 -8.25 7.98 20.74
C LYS A 195 -8.26 7.05 19.53
N GLY A 196 -8.98 7.45 18.48
CA GLY A 196 -9.11 6.69 17.26
C GLY A 196 -7.83 6.68 16.43
N GLY A 197 -7.76 5.72 15.53
CA GLY A 197 -6.63 5.60 14.62
C GLY A 197 -6.64 4.32 13.81
N MET A 198 -5.51 4.04 13.20
CA MET A 198 -5.28 2.82 12.45
C MET A 198 -3.94 2.21 12.83
N MET A 199 -3.88 0.90 12.90
CA MET A 199 -2.65 0.16 13.13
C MET A 199 -2.36 -0.73 11.93
N LEU A 200 -1.26 -0.47 11.24
CA LEU A 200 -0.80 -1.25 10.10
C LEU A 200 0.42 -2.07 10.47
N TYR A 201 0.44 -3.33 10.02
CA TYR A 201 1.57 -4.23 10.26
C TYR A 201 2.57 -4.20 9.13
N THR A 202 3.84 -3.98 9.48
CA THR A 202 4.95 -3.97 8.52
C THR A 202 5.80 -5.21 8.71
N SER A 203 6.17 -5.85 7.61
CA SER A 203 7.24 -6.86 7.60
C SER A 203 8.58 -6.14 7.81
N GLY A 204 8.90 -5.79 9.05
CA GLY A 204 10.16 -5.13 9.37
C GLY A 204 11.38 -5.94 8.88
N THR A 205 12.56 -5.33 8.93
CA THR A 205 13.86 -6.00 8.69
C THR A 205 14.19 -7.07 9.75
N THR A 206 13.36 -7.19 10.78
CA THR A 206 13.38 -8.19 11.86
C THR A 206 12.30 -9.25 11.62
N ASN A 207 12.49 -10.45 12.15
CA ASN A 207 11.71 -11.66 11.84
C ASN A 207 10.18 -11.61 12.08
N ARG A 208 9.64 -10.62 12.76
CA ARG A 208 8.20 -10.50 13.02
C ARG A 208 7.66 -9.11 12.66
N PRO A 209 6.43 -9.01 12.11
CA PRO A 209 5.79 -7.73 11.79
C PRO A 209 5.59 -6.86 13.04
N LYS A 210 5.75 -5.53 12.89
CA LYS A 210 5.49 -4.54 13.94
C LYS A 210 4.20 -3.81 13.64
N GLY A 211 3.38 -3.59 14.64
CA GLY A 211 2.19 -2.72 14.56
C GLY A 211 2.60 -1.25 14.60
N VAL A 212 2.34 -0.52 13.53
CA VAL A 212 2.59 0.92 13.38
C VAL A 212 1.32 1.66 13.73
N LEU A 213 1.30 2.39 14.85
CA LEU A 213 0.12 3.15 15.28
C LEU A 213 0.08 4.51 14.61
N LEU A 214 -0.97 4.74 13.85
CA LEU A 214 -1.31 5.97 13.15
C LEU A 214 -2.57 6.59 13.79
N PRO A 215 -2.44 7.56 14.71
CA PRO A 215 -3.59 8.29 15.24
C PRO A 215 -4.45 8.91 14.14
N GLN A 216 -5.73 9.13 14.40
CA GLN A 216 -6.62 9.76 13.44
C GLN A 216 -6.12 11.15 13.01
N SER A 217 -5.51 11.90 13.93
CA SER A 217 -4.86 13.18 13.62
C SER A 217 -3.73 13.04 12.58
N THR A 218 -2.92 11.98 12.67
CA THR A 218 -1.86 11.66 11.68
C THR A 218 -2.44 11.29 10.32
N LEU A 219 -3.50 10.46 10.30
CA LEU A 219 -4.20 10.12 9.05
C LEU A 219 -4.77 11.36 8.36
N MET A 220 -5.35 12.29 9.13
CA MET A 220 -5.89 13.54 8.60
C MET A 220 -4.79 14.51 8.14
N ALA A 221 -3.66 14.56 8.83
CA ALA A 221 -2.52 15.36 8.41
C ALA A 221 -1.95 14.86 7.07
N GLN A 222 -1.84 13.54 6.91
CA GLN A 222 -1.42 12.94 5.64
C GLN A 222 -2.41 13.25 4.51
N ALA A 223 -3.70 13.05 4.74
CA ALA A 223 -4.72 13.31 3.73
C ALA A 223 -4.75 14.80 3.32
N LYS A 224 -4.59 15.72 4.29
CA LYS A 224 -4.48 17.16 4.00
C LYS A 224 -3.25 17.48 3.17
N SER A 225 -2.09 16.96 3.55
CA SER A 225 -0.81 17.14 2.83
C SER A 225 -0.91 16.69 1.37
N LEU A 226 -1.51 15.52 1.14
CA LEU A 226 -1.74 14.98 -0.21
C LEU A 226 -2.76 15.80 -1.00
N SER A 227 -3.86 16.22 -0.37
CA SER A 227 -4.88 17.06 -1.02
C SER A 227 -4.30 18.39 -1.47
N GLU A 228 -3.41 18.99 -0.68
CA GLU A 228 -2.70 20.21 -1.03
C GLU A 228 -1.72 19.99 -2.19
N ALA A 229 -0.88 18.94 -2.10
CA ALA A 229 0.16 18.70 -3.08
C ALA A 229 -0.36 18.20 -4.43
N TRP A 230 -1.41 17.37 -4.44
CA TRP A 230 -1.91 16.71 -5.63
C TRP A 230 -3.30 17.18 -6.07
N HIS A 231 -3.83 18.21 -5.41
CA HIS A 231 -5.09 18.87 -5.75
C HIS A 231 -6.27 17.90 -5.89
N TYR A 232 -6.48 17.02 -4.90
CA TYR A 232 -7.65 16.15 -4.88
C TYR A 232 -8.94 16.96 -4.90
N SER A 233 -9.95 16.48 -5.63
CA SER A 233 -11.20 17.21 -5.82
C SER A 233 -12.42 16.30 -6.01
N PRO A 234 -13.66 16.82 -5.88
CA PRO A 234 -14.87 16.06 -6.19
C PRO A 234 -14.99 15.61 -7.66
N LYS A 235 -14.18 16.19 -8.55
CA LYS A 235 -14.13 15.79 -9.97
C LYS A 235 -13.29 14.55 -10.22
N ASP A 236 -12.52 14.10 -9.23
CA ASP A 236 -11.65 12.94 -9.38
C ASP A 236 -12.41 11.63 -9.30
N HIS A 237 -12.03 10.72 -10.18
CA HIS A 237 -12.51 9.36 -10.23
C HIS A 237 -11.32 8.40 -10.15
N PHE A 238 -11.18 7.75 -9.02
CA PHE A 238 -10.09 6.82 -8.72
C PHE A 238 -10.42 5.41 -9.16
N LEU A 239 -9.51 4.75 -9.88
CA LEU A 239 -9.55 3.31 -10.03
C LEU A 239 -8.68 2.66 -8.95
N HIS A 240 -9.33 1.98 -7.99
CA HIS A 240 -8.67 1.39 -6.83
C HIS A 240 -8.45 -0.11 -7.01
N VAL A 241 -7.18 -0.51 -7.13
CA VAL A 241 -6.73 -1.91 -7.30
C VAL A 241 -5.70 -2.34 -6.23
N LEU A 242 -5.41 -1.47 -5.25
CA LEU A 242 -4.37 -1.70 -4.24
C LEU A 242 -4.89 -2.49 -3.04
N PRO A 243 -4.04 -3.28 -2.36
CA PRO A 243 -4.40 -3.89 -1.08
C PRO A 243 -4.68 -2.83 -0.01
N LEU A 244 -5.79 -2.98 0.72
CA LEU A 244 -6.24 -2.02 1.73
C LEU A 244 -5.63 -2.22 3.13
N HIS A 245 -4.82 -3.25 3.34
CA HIS A 245 -4.01 -3.41 4.56
C HIS A 245 -2.65 -2.69 4.48
N HIS A 246 -2.45 -1.87 3.44
CA HIS A 246 -1.27 -1.02 3.25
C HIS A 246 -1.64 0.46 3.17
N ILE A 247 -0.77 1.31 3.72
CA ILE A 247 -1.00 2.75 3.81
C ILE A 247 -1.25 3.40 2.43
N HIS A 248 -0.62 2.93 1.37
CA HIS A 248 -0.83 3.41 0.01
C HIS A 248 -2.29 3.23 -0.44
N GLY A 249 -2.86 2.04 -0.23
CA GLY A 249 -4.26 1.77 -0.58
C GLY A 249 -5.24 2.50 0.33
N THR A 250 -4.97 2.54 1.64
CA THR A 250 -5.94 3.07 2.60
C THR A 250 -5.90 4.59 2.72
N VAL A 251 -4.72 5.22 2.80
CA VAL A 251 -4.66 6.68 2.98
C VAL A 251 -4.73 7.38 1.64
N ASN A 252 -3.82 7.06 0.72
CA ASN A 252 -3.71 7.75 -0.55
C ASN A 252 -4.91 7.52 -1.48
N ALA A 253 -5.34 6.25 -1.62
CA ALA A 253 -6.38 5.88 -2.58
C ALA A 253 -7.77 5.68 -1.97
N LEU A 254 -7.96 5.89 -0.64
CA LEU A 254 -9.25 5.78 0.02
C LEU A 254 -9.57 6.99 0.91
N LEU A 255 -8.84 7.22 2.02
CA LEU A 255 -9.18 8.29 2.96
C LEU A 255 -9.06 9.68 2.33
N THR A 256 -7.99 9.94 1.57
CA THR A 256 -7.79 11.24 0.92
C THR A 256 -8.87 11.55 -0.13
N PRO A 257 -9.23 10.63 -1.05
CA PRO A 257 -10.35 10.83 -1.96
C PRO A 257 -11.69 11.07 -1.25
N LEU A 258 -11.98 10.33 -0.17
CA LEU A 258 -13.23 10.53 0.60
C LEU A 258 -13.28 11.91 1.24
N LEU A 259 -12.17 12.40 1.78
CA LEU A 259 -12.07 13.76 2.31
C LEU A 259 -12.28 14.84 1.25
N ALA A 260 -11.86 14.57 0.02
CA ALA A 260 -11.96 15.50 -1.10
C ALA A 260 -13.31 15.44 -1.85
N GLY A 261 -14.20 14.50 -1.52
CA GLY A 261 -15.46 14.29 -2.22
C GLY A 261 -15.33 13.54 -3.55
N SER A 262 -14.20 12.88 -3.79
CA SER A 262 -13.93 12.14 -5.02
C SER A 262 -14.71 10.83 -5.09
N THR A 263 -14.86 10.26 -6.29
CA THR A 263 -15.40 8.91 -6.49
C THR A 263 -14.29 7.87 -6.44
N ILE A 264 -14.48 6.78 -5.69
CA ILE A 264 -13.57 5.63 -5.63
C ILE A 264 -14.23 4.43 -6.30
N GLU A 265 -13.62 3.90 -7.35
CA GLU A 265 -14.10 2.70 -8.04
C GLU A 265 -13.18 1.51 -7.71
N PHE A 266 -13.71 0.55 -6.94
CA PHE A 266 -13.00 -0.67 -6.59
C PHE A 266 -13.06 -1.71 -7.70
N LEU A 267 -11.90 -2.16 -8.15
CA LEU A 267 -11.73 -3.24 -9.13
C LEU A 267 -10.93 -4.39 -8.49
N PHE A 268 -11.64 -5.32 -7.88
CA PHE A 268 -11.09 -6.52 -7.26
C PHE A 268 -11.85 -7.79 -7.70
N PRO A 269 -11.14 -8.92 -7.92
CA PRO A 269 -9.68 -9.05 -7.89
C PRO A 269 -9.00 -8.29 -9.02
N PHE A 270 -7.73 -7.90 -8.81
CA PHE A 270 -6.93 -7.26 -9.84
C PHE A 270 -6.58 -8.25 -10.95
N THR A 271 -6.93 -7.91 -12.19
CA THR A 271 -6.37 -8.50 -13.41
C THR A 271 -5.98 -7.39 -14.37
N VAL A 272 -4.99 -7.65 -15.21
CA VAL A 272 -4.52 -6.67 -16.20
C VAL A 272 -5.64 -6.36 -17.21
N ASP A 273 -6.34 -7.39 -17.66
CA ASP A 273 -7.44 -7.27 -18.63
C ASP A 273 -8.61 -6.45 -18.07
N SER A 274 -8.97 -6.66 -16.80
CA SER A 274 -10.03 -5.87 -16.15
C SER A 274 -9.66 -4.39 -16.04
N VAL A 275 -8.39 -4.08 -15.76
CA VAL A 275 -7.91 -2.68 -15.70
C VAL A 275 -8.00 -2.05 -17.09
N TRP A 276 -7.45 -2.71 -18.12
CA TRP A 276 -7.50 -2.19 -19.48
C TRP A 276 -8.94 -2.03 -19.99
N SER A 277 -9.79 -3.03 -19.78
CA SER A 277 -11.21 -2.95 -20.15
C SER A 277 -11.92 -1.79 -19.45
N ARG A 278 -11.63 -1.58 -18.14
CA ARG A 278 -12.25 -0.46 -17.42
C ARG A 278 -11.76 0.90 -17.90
N LEU A 279 -10.47 1.06 -18.16
CA LEU A 279 -9.92 2.31 -18.68
C LEU A 279 -10.46 2.62 -20.08
N ALA A 280 -10.53 1.63 -20.96
CA ALA A 280 -11.06 1.76 -22.31
C ALA A 280 -12.55 2.10 -22.37
N ALA A 281 -13.34 1.58 -21.43
CA ALA A 281 -14.80 1.60 -21.48
C ALA A 281 -15.45 2.96 -21.84
N PRO A 282 -14.99 4.10 -21.34
CA PRO A 282 -15.58 5.41 -21.69
C PRO A 282 -15.32 5.85 -23.15
N PHE A 283 -14.41 5.18 -23.84
CA PHE A 283 -13.90 5.57 -25.16
C PHE A 283 -14.24 4.54 -26.25
N LEU A 284 -15.11 3.58 -25.96
CA LEU A 284 -15.65 2.59 -26.90
C LEU A 284 -17.07 2.98 -27.31
N GLU A 285 -17.40 2.81 -28.60
CA GLU A 285 -18.70 3.20 -29.17
C GLU A 285 -19.89 2.51 -28.51
N ASP A 286 -19.78 1.20 -28.22
CA ASP A 286 -20.84 0.39 -27.63
C ASP A 286 -20.80 0.32 -26.10
N ALA A 287 -19.95 1.11 -25.43
CA ALA A 287 -19.81 1.02 -24.00
C ALA A 287 -20.94 1.75 -23.26
N PRO A 288 -21.49 1.20 -22.17
CA PRO A 288 -22.36 1.95 -21.31
C PRO A 288 -21.62 3.22 -20.81
N SER A 289 -22.35 4.33 -20.65
CA SER A 289 -21.82 5.66 -20.28
C SER A 289 -21.08 5.64 -18.93
N LYS A 290 -19.84 5.15 -18.95
CA LYS A 290 -18.92 5.16 -17.80
C LYS A 290 -18.09 6.43 -17.82
N LYS A 291 -17.93 7.06 -16.66
CA LYS A 291 -17.05 8.22 -16.53
C LYS A 291 -15.58 7.80 -16.66
N PRO A 292 -14.73 8.62 -17.31
CA PRO A 292 -13.28 8.40 -17.35
C PRO A 292 -12.68 8.28 -15.95
N ILE A 293 -11.63 7.46 -15.83
CA ILE A 293 -10.77 7.43 -14.65
C ILE A 293 -9.78 8.58 -14.76
N THR A 294 -9.80 9.47 -13.79
CA THR A 294 -8.93 10.65 -13.77
C THR A 294 -7.68 10.47 -12.93
N PHE A 295 -7.69 9.47 -12.03
CA PHE A 295 -6.62 9.26 -11.08
C PHE A 295 -6.32 7.77 -10.92
N PHE A 296 -5.05 7.38 -11.19
CA PHE A 296 -4.59 6.01 -11.06
C PHE A 296 -3.28 5.96 -10.27
N THR A 297 -3.28 5.26 -9.13
CA THR A 297 -2.11 5.16 -8.24
C THR A 297 -1.82 3.71 -7.93
N VAL A 298 -0.65 3.25 -8.39
CA VAL A 298 -0.24 1.84 -8.23
C VAL A 298 1.27 1.72 -8.06
N VAL A 299 1.76 0.48 -8.01
CA VAL A 299 3.18 0.16 -7.88
C VAL A 299 3.80 -0.12 -9.26
N PRO A 300 5.13 0.02 -9.43
CA PRO A 300 5.81 -0.22 -10.71
C PRO A 300 5.49 -1.56 -11.36
N THR A 301 5.33 -2.62 -10.57
CA THR A 301 4.99 -3.96 -11.09
C THR A 301 3.63 -4.01 -11.80
N ILE A 302 2.67 -3.20 -11.38
CA ILE A 302 1.37 -3.11 -12.07
C ILE A 302 1.54 -2.39 -13.41
N TYR A 303 2.27 -1.27 -13.46
CA TYR A 303 2.59 -0.59 -14.72
C TYR A 303 3.32 -1.52 -15.70
N ASN A 304 4.33 -2.27 -15.24
CA ASN A 304 5.04 -3.23 -16.07
C ASN A 304 4.11 -4.30 -16.67
N ARG A 305 3.22 -4.88 -15.85
CA ARG A 305 2.26 -5.89 -16.31
C ARG A 305 1.28 -5.31 -17.33
N LEU A 306 0.82 -4.08 -17.13
CA LEU A 306 -0.03 -3.38 -18.07
C LEU A 306 0.69 -3.14 -19.40
N LEU A 307 1.91 -2.60 -19.38
CA LEU A 307 2.72 -2.36 -20.57
C LEU A 307 3.00 -3.64 -21.37
N GLN A 308 3.36 -4.74 -20.68
CA GLN A 308 3.65 -6.03 -21.32
C GLN A 308 2.43 -6.62 -22.04
N SER A 309 1.23 -6.38 -21.55
CA SER A 309 0.01 -6.92 -22.13
C SER A 309 -0.62 -6.01 -23.18
N HIS A 310 -0.26 -4.72 -23.25
CA HIS A 310 -0.94 -3.76 -24.10
C HIS A 310 -0.92 -4.16 -25.58
N SER A 311 0.20 -4.66 -26.09
CA SER A 311 0.34 -5.10 -27.48
C SER A 311 -0.51 -6.34 -27.85
N THR A 312 -1.05 -7.05 -26.86
CA THR A 312 -1.94 -8.22 -27.08
C THR A 312 -3.43 -7.85 -27.14
N LEU A 313 -3.76 -6.59 -26.82
CA LEU A 313 -5.13 -6.08 -26.92
C LEU A 313 -5.55 -5.92 -28.41
N SER A 314 -6.86 -5.91 -28.67
CA SER A 314 -7.36 -5.56 -29.99
C SER A 314 -6.98 -4.11 -30.36
N PRO A 315 -6.84 -3.77 -31.66
CA PRO A 315 -6.51 -2.40 -32.09
C PRO A 315 -7.45 -1.34 -31.50
N GLU A 316 -8.73 -1.64 -31.41
CA GLU A 316 -9.75 -0.79 -30.81
C GLU A 316 -9.48 -0.52 -29.31
N LEU A 317 -9.21 -1.60 -28.54
CA LEU A 317 -8.85 -1.47 -27.13
C LEU A 317 -7.53 -0.73 -26.93
N GLN A 318 -6.54 -0.94 -27.81
CA GLN A 318 -5.27 -0.20 -27.75
C GLN A 318 -5.51 1.30 -27.95
N ALA A 319 -6.33 1.69 -28.93
CA ALA A 319 -6.68 3.09 -29.18
C ALA A 319 -7.43 3.70 -27.97
N ALA A 320 -8.45 3.01 -27.47
CA ALA A 320 -9.26 3.48 -26.34
C ALA A 320 -8.46 3.59 -25.04
N THR A 321 -7.55 2.65 -24.76
CA THR A 321 -6.69 2.72 -23.55
C THR A 321 -5.63 3.81 -23.64
N LYS A 322 -5.11 4.07 -24.84
CA LYS A 322 -4.20 5.18 -25.10
C LYS A 322 -4.91 6.52 -24.85
N GLU A 323 -6.12 6.67 -25.37
CA GLU A 323 -6.98 7.85 -25.12
C GLU A 323 -7.30 8.02 -23.63
N ALA A 324 -7.65 6.91 -22.94
CA ALA A 324 -7.93 6.92 -21.51
C ALA A 324 -6.74 7.35 -20.64
N SER A 325 -5.52 7.02 -21.06
CA SER A 325 -4.29 7.31 -20.33
C SER A 325 -3.70 8.69 -20.65
N ASP A 326 -4.22 9.38 -21.68
CA ASP A 326 -3.82 10.73 -22.08
C ASP A 326 -4.00 11.73 -20.92
N PRO A 327 -3.08 12.71 -20.72
CA PRO A 327 -3.18 13.71 -19.64
C PRO A 327 -4.51 14.46 -19.59
N LYS A 328 -5.19 14.65 -20.71
CA LYS A 328 -6.51 15.31 -20.76
C LYS A 328 -7.62 14.52 -20.07
N ASN A 329 -7.50 13.19 -20.01
CA ASN A 329 -8.48 12.29 -19.38
C ASN A 329 -7.99 11.76 -18.02
N MET A 330 -6.74 11.31 -17.93
CA MET A 330 -6.11 10.85 -16.70
C MET A 330 -5.13 11.92 -16.19
N ARG A 331 -5.64 12.85 -15.39
CA ARG A 331 -4.84 13.99 -14.91
C ARG A 331 -3.65 13.60 -14.04
N LEU A 332 -3.75 12.43 -13.36
CA LEU A 332 -2.69 12.00 -12.45
C LEU A 332 -2.54 10.49 -12.42
N ASN A 333 -1.34 10.03 -12.68
CA ASN A 333 -0.92 8.66 -12.50
C ASN A 333 0.36 8.61 -11.66
N ILE A 334 0.33 7.81 -10.58
CA ILE A 334 1.35 7.80 -9.53
C ILE A 334 1.98 6.42 -9.42
N SER A 335 3.30 6.41 -9.25
CA SER A 335 4.07 5.21 -8.94
C SER A 335 4.82 5.36 -7.61
N GLY A 336 4.87 4.29 -6.81
CA GLY A 336 5.63 4.31 -5.58
C GLY A 336 5.69 2.95 -4.87
N SER A 337 6.09 2.94 -3.61
CA SER A 337 6.39 1.78 -2.75
C SER A 337 7.69 1.04 -3.12
N THR A 338 8.17 1.14 -4.33
CA THR A 338 9.49 0.69 -4.80
C THR A 338 10.01 1.68 -5.84
N ALA A 339 11.30 1.66 -6.14
CA ALA A 339 11.89 2.47 -7.19
C ALA A 339 11.23 2.16 -8.55
N LEU A 340 10.93 3.21 -9.32
CA LEU A 340 10.37 3.08 -10.66
C LEU A 340 11.52 2.91 -11.66
N PRO A 341 11.53 1.81 -12.46
CA PRO A 341 12.52 1.66 -13.51
C PRO A 341 12.34 2.70 -14.62
N THR A 342 13.42 3.33 -15.05
CA THR A 342 13.43 4.31 -16.15
C THR A 342 12.73 3.78 -17.42
N PRO A 343 12.97 2.54 -17.89
CA PRO A 343 12.26 2.01 -19.05
C PRO A 343 10.74 1.92 -18.87
N THR A 344 10.28 1.61 -17.66
CA THR A 344 8.83 1.58 -17.35
C THR A 344 8.22 2.97 -17.45
N LYS A 345 8.91 3.97 -16.88
CA LYS A 345 8.47 5.37 -16.94
C LYS A 345 8.39 5.88 -18.37
N GLN A 346 9.43 5.62 -19.17
CA GLN A 346 9.49 6.00 -20.59
C GLN A 346 8.40 5.31 -21.41
N ALA A 347 8.27 4.00 -21.32
CA ALA A 347 7.26 3.23 -22.05
C ALA A 347 5.82 3.66 -21.69
N TRP A 348 5.55 3.98 -20.42
CA TRP A 348 4.26 4.53 -20.02
C TRP A 348 4.02 5.91 -20.61
N THR A 349 5.02 6.79 -20.58
CA THR A 349 4.95 8.14 -21.14
C THR A 349 4.65 8.11 -22.64
N GLU A 350 5.31 7.20 -23.38
CA GLU A 350 5.05 7.00 -24.81
C GLU A 350 3.64 6.46 -25.08
N LEU A 351 3.22 5.45 -24.33
CA LEU A 351 1.88 4.85 -24.46
C LEU A 351 0.78 5.88 -24.17
N SER A 352 0.96 6.74 -23.18
CA SER A 352 -0.05 7.65 -22.64
C SER A 352 0.01 9.08 -23.21
N ASN A 353 0.59 9.28 -24.40
CA ASN A 353 0.71 10.59 -25.06
C ASN A 353 1.41 11.67 -24.19
N GLY A 354 2.45 11.27 -23.45
CA GLY A 354 3.24 12.22 -22.65
C GLY A 354 2.80 12.32 -21.18
N ASN A 355 1.90 11.46 -20.69
CA ASN A 355 1.53 11.43 -19.27
C ASN A 355 2.61 10.79 -18.41
N VAL A 356 3.56 11.59 -17.98
CA VAL A 356 4.72 11.14 -17.18
C VAL A 356 4.26 10.63 -15.81
N LEU A 357 4.75 9.45 -15.38
CA LEU A 357 4.47 8.92 -14.04
C LEU A 357 5.05 9.81 -12.94
N LEU A 358 4.23 10.17 -11.98
CA LEU A 358 4.65 10.89 -10.78
C LEU A 358 5.23 9.89 -9.78
N GLU A 359 6.49 10.07 -9.41
CA GLU A 359 7.15 9.26 -8.38
C GLU A 359 7.00 9.89 -7.00
N ARG A 360 6.85 9.03 -5.99
CA ARG A 360 6.77 9.45 -4.59
C ARG A 360 7.45 8.44 -3.67
N TYR A 361 7.94 8.92 -2.54
CA TYR A 361 8.56 8.13 -1.48
C TYR A 361 7.72 8.15 -0.21
N GLY A 362 7.70 7.02 0.48
CA GLY A 362 7.05 6.85 1.77
C GLY A 362 7.10 5.42 2.27
N MET A 363 6.72 5.25 3.52
CA MET A 363 6.59 3.96 4.20
C MET A 363 5.46 4.06 5.23
N THR A 364 5.12 2.96 5.87
CA THR A 364 3.98 2.94 6.81
C THR A 364 4.14 3.97 7.94
N GLU A 365 5.36 4.13 8.43
CA GLU A 365 5.71 5.01 9.54
C GLU A 365 5.59 6.51 9.22
N VAL A 366 5.66 6.89 7.94
CA VAL A 366 5.71 8.31 7.53
C VAL A 366 4.61 8.69 6.54
N GLY A 367 3.84 7.71 6.07
CA GLY A 367 2.89 7.91 4.97
C GLY A 367 3.59 8.19 3.65
N MET A 368 3.01 9.09 2.85
CA MET A 368 3.68 9.69 1.69
C MET A 368 4.45 10.91 2.22
N ALA A 369 5.77 10.86 2.14
CA ALA A 369 6.62 11.90 2.75
C ALA A 369 7.27 12.83 1.72
N LEU A 370 7.74 12.29 0.58
CA LEU A 370 8.28 13.08 -0.51
C LEU A 370 7.57 12.73 -1.82
N SER A 371 7.45 13.70 -2.70
CA SER A 371 6.80 13.54 -3.99
C SER A 371 7.41 14.44 -5.06
N CYS A 372 7.48 13.94 -6.29
CA CYS A 372 7.57 14.79 -7.45
C CYS A 372 6.34 15.70 -7.55
N GLY A 373 6.47 16.80 -8.27
CA GLY A 373 5.40 17.78 -8.48
C GLY A 373 4.37 17.35 -9.54
N LEU A 374 3.30 18.16 -9.66
CA LEU A 374 2.27 17.94 -10.67
C LEU A 374 2.72 18.33 -12.07
N ALA A 375 3.57 19.34 -12.21
CA ALA A 375 4.12 19.76 -13.48
C ALA A 375 5.06 18.67 -14.05
N ASN A 376 5.03 18.47 -15.36
CA ASN A 376 5.81 17.41 -16.01
C ASN A 376 7.32 17.59 -15.83
N GLU A 377 7.82 18.83 -15.87
CA GLU A 377 9.21 19.18 -15.63
C GLU A 377 9.70 18.83 -14.22
N ASP A 378 8.78 18.74 -13.24
CA ASP A 378 9.04 18.34 -11.86
C ASP A 378 9.01 16.82 -11.65
N ARG A 379 8.68 16.02 -12.69
CA ARG A 379 8.64 14.55 -12.64
C ARG A 379 9.94 13.93 -13.16
N VAL A 380 11.06 14.39 -12.61
CA VAL A 380 12.41 13.97 -13.01
C VAL A 380 12.61 12.48 -12.74
N ASP A 381 13.23 11.79 -13.68
CA ASP A 381 13.49 10.35 -13.56
C ASP A 381 14.40 10.01 -12.38
N GLY A 382 14.00 9.01 -11.60
CA GLY A 382 14.71 8.54 -10.42
C GLY A 382 14.66 9.46 -9.21
N SER A 383 14.06 10.66 -9.34
CA SER A 383 13.79 11.54 -8.21
C SER A 383 12.48 11.17 -7.52
N VAL A 384 12.43 11.43 -6.22
CA VAL A 384 11.19 11.42 -5.44
C VAL A 384 10.77 12.85 -5.03
N GLY A 385 11.31 13.85 -5.70
CA GLY A 385 10.93 15.26 -5.55
C GLY A 385 11.34 15.87 -4.22
N TRP A 386 10.37 16.50 -3.56
CA TRP A 386 10.53 17.32 -2.36
C TRP A 386 9.68 16.80 -1.20
N PRO A 387 9.96 17.21 0.04
CA PRO A 387 9.06 16.99 1.16
C PRO A 387 7.67 17.53 0.85
N LEU A 388 6.65 16.72 1.09
CA LEU A 388 5.25 17.12 0.95
C LEU A 388 4.88 18.19 1.99
N PRO A 389 3.83 18.99 1.77
CA PRO A 389 3.36 19.96 2.76
C PRO A 389 3.24 19.34 4.16
N SER A 390 3.70 20.04 5.18
CA SER A 390 3.77 19.61 6.59
C SER A 390 4.83 18.55 6.91
N VAL A 391 5.70 18.18 5.98
CA VAL A 391 6.82 17.27 6.21
C VAL A 391 8.13 18.05 6.24
N GLU A 392 8.87 17.92 7.33
CA GLU A 392 10.25 18.38 7.42
C GLU A 392 11.18 17.22 7.10
N ALA A 393 12.16 17.45 6.22
CA ALA A 393 13.15 16.45 5.85
C ALA A 393 14.56 17.01 5.96
N ARG A 394 15.49 16.20 6.49
CA ARG A 394 16.92 16.48 6.48
C ARG A 394 17.72 15.26 6.05
N LEU A 395 18.92 15.49 5.54
CA LEU A 395 19.91 14.45 5.30
C LEU A 395 20.98 14.51 6.37
N VAL A 396 21.30 13.36 6.97
CA VAL A 396 22.36 13.23 7.96
C VAL A 396 23.45 12.36 7.36
N ASP A 397 24.63 12.93 7.22
CA ASP A 397 25.80 12.26 6.65
C ASP A 397 26.09 10.94 7.39
N LEU A 398 26.37 9.88 6.64
CA LEU A 398 26.51 8.54 7.21
C LEU A 398 27.81 8.36 8.01
N ASP A 399 28.84 9.14 7.71
CA ASP A 399 30.17 9.01 8.32
C ASP A 399 30.37 10.06 9.42
N THR A 400 30.15 11.35 9.11
CA THR A 400 30.36 12.45 10.07
C THR A 400 29.21 12.61 11.07
N LYS A 401 28.01 12.10 10.73
CA LYS A 401 26.76 12.27 11.50
C LYS A 401 26.28 13.71 11.56
N GLU A 402 26.80 14.60 10.74
CA GLU A 402 26.37 15.98 10.61
C GLU A 402 25.19 16.11 9.63
N ILE A 403 24.40 17.16 9.82
CA ILE A 403 23.32 17.48 8.90
C ILE A 403 23.94 18.10 7.64
N ILE A 404 23.63 17.54 6.47
CA ILE A 404 23.99 18.13 5.19
C ILE A 404 23.01 19.28 4.91
N GLN A 405 23.48 20.52 5.02
CA GLN A 405 22.63 21.69 4.78
C GLN A 405 22.31 21.87 3.28
N PRO A 406 21.20 22.55 2.92
CA PRO A 406 20.98 23.00 1.56
C PRO A 406 22.16 23.86 1.06
N GLY A 407 22.71 23.49 -0.10
CA GLY A 407 23.93 24.10 -0.64
C GLY A 407 25.22 23.31 -0.37
N GLU A 408 25.17 22.31 0.52
CA GLU A 408 26.31 21.44 0.87
C GLU A 408 26.18 20.02 0.25
N GLU A 409 25.49 19.92 -0.89
CA GLU A 409 25.25 18.65 -1.60
C GLU A 409 26.55 18.01 -2.13
N LEU A 410 27.61 18.81 -2.30
CA LEU A 410 28.93 18.36 -2.70
C LEU A 410 29.94 18.59 -1.57
N ASP A 411 30.90 17.69 -1.44
CA ASP A 411 32.05 17.87 -0.57
C ASP A 411 33.11 18.82 -1.21
N THR A 412 34.18 19.10 -0.48
CA THR A 412 35.29 19.97 -0.94
C THR A 412 36.00 19.45 -2.20
N ASN A 413 35.84 18.18 -2.54
CA ASN A 413 36.39 17.55 -3.75
C ASN A 413 35.37 17.46 -4.89
N GLY A 414 34.18 18.04 -4.72
CA GLY A 414 33.10 17.97 -5.71
C GLY A 414 32.36 16.62 -5.74
N LYS A 415 32.59 15.73 -4.76
CA LYS A 415 31.88 14.46 -4.64
C LYS A 415 30.54 14.67 -3.96
N GLU A 416 29.50 14.00 -4.48
CA GLU A 416 28.14 14.06 -3.95
C GLU A 416 28.05 13.48 -2.53
N ARG A 417 27.46 14.25 -1.62
CA ARG A 417 27.26 13.85 -0.22
C ARG A 417 25.94 13.08 -0.09
N SER A 418 26.01 11.89 0.45
CA SER A 418 24.85 11.06 0.75
C SER A 418 24.58 10.99 2.25
N GLY A 419 23.29 11.03 2.62
CA GLY A 419 22.89 10.97 4.01
C GLY A 419 21.64 10.13 4.25
N GLU A 420 21.43 9.72 5.52
CA GLU A 420 20.18 9.13 5.95
C GLU A 420 19.08 10.20 5.92
N ILE A 421 17.94 9.88 5.31
CA ILE A 421 16.75 10.73 5.37
C ILE A 421 16.17 10.64 6.77
N GLN A 422 16.01 11.79 7.42
CA GLN A 422 15.27 11.89 8.68
C GLN A 422 14.08 12.82 8.48
N LEU A 423 12.93 12.44 9.01
CA LEU A 423 11.64 13.08 8.77
C LEU A 423 10.97 13.49 10.07
N ARG A 424 10.31 14.66 10.06
CA ARG A 424 9.50 15.16 11.18
C ARG A 424 8.21 15.79 10.65
N GLY A 425 7.17 15.78 11.45
CA GLY A 425 5.90 16.44 11.14
C GLY A 425 4.69 15.64 11.63
N PRO A 426 3.49 16.20 11.48
CA PRO A 426 2.26 15.59 11.96
C PRO A 426 1.85 14.33 11.19
N THR A 427 2.51 14.04 10.06
CA THR A 427 2.27 12.86 9.23
C THR A 427 3.01 11.62 9.72
N ILE A 428 3.92 11.78 10.69
CA ILE A 428 4.75 10.69 11.22
C ILE A 428 3.94 9.88 12.23
N PHE A 429 4.12 8.55 12.23
CA PHE A 429 3.46 7.64 13.16
C PHE A 429 3.75 7.98 14.63
N LYS A 430 2.87 7.51 15.52
CA LYS A 430 3.06 7.75 16.95
C LYS A 430 4.12 6.84 17.54
N GLU A 431 3.97 5.53 17.33
CA GLU A 431 4.80 4.51 17.98
C GLU A 431 4.68 3.15 17.28
N TYR A 432 5.64 2.28 17.50
CA TYR A 432 5.46 0.85 17.33
C TYR A 432 4.70 0.29 18.54
N TRP A 433 3.52 -0.26 18.29
CA TRP A 433 2.60 -0.72 19.32
C TRP A 433 3.26 -1.74 20.27
N ASN A 434 3.14 -1.50 21.58
CA ASN A 434 3.75 -2.31 22.65
C ASN A 434 5.28 -2.50 22.48
N ASN A 435 5.98 -1.57 21.81
CA ASN A 435 7.43 -1.66 21.62
C ASN A 435 8.13 -0.30 21.80
N PRO A 436 8.16 0.23 23.04
CA PRO A 436 8.74 1.52 23.32
C PRO A 436 10.25 1.58 23.01
N THR A 437 10.98 0.48 23.21
CA THR A 437 12.41 0.40 22.90
C THR A 437 12.66 0.57 21.40
N ALA A 438 11.90 -0.12 20.56
CA ALA A 438 12.02 0.05 19.11
C ALA A 438 11.60 1.47 18.69
N THR A 439 10.56 2.03 19.29
CA THR A 439 10.12 3.40 19.01
C THR A 439 11.21 4.41 19.35
N ALA A 440 11.74 4.37 20.59
CA ALA A 440 12.79 5.27 21.03
C ALA A 440 14.07 5.19 20.18
N LYS A 441 14.42 4.00 19.70
CA LYS A 441 15.59 3.78 18.83
C LYS A 441 15.47 4.51 17.49
N GLU A 442 14.27 4.62 16.94
CA GLU A 442 14.07 5.21 15.60
C GLU A 442 13.86 6.72 15.63
N PHE A 443 13.69 7.35 16.80
CA PHE A 443 13.59 8.80 16.91
C PHE A 443 14.88 9.43 17.43
N THR A 444 15.18 10.62 16.94
CA THR A 444 16.26 11.48 17.47
C THR A 444 15.73 12.28 18.67
N LYS A 445 16.65 12.88 19.44
CA LYS A 445 16.29 13.71 20.60
C LYS A 445 15.45 14.94 20.22
N ASP A 446 15.63 15.46 19.01
CA ASP A 446 14.91 16.62 18.46
C ASP A 446 13.66 16.20 17.63
N GLY A 447 13.22 14.93 17.75
CA GLY A 447 11.95 14.44 17.25
C GLY A 447 11.92 14.04 15.78
N PHE A 448 13.05 13.90 15.11
CA PHE A 448 13.09 13.35 13.76
C PHE A 448 13.07 11.82 13.79
N PHE A 449 12.24 11.24 12.93
CA PHE A 449 12.24 9.81 12.67
C PHE A 449 13.36 9.43 11.70
N LYS A 450 14.19 8.47 12.06
CA LYS A 450 15.26 7.90 11.26
C LYS A 450 14.70 6.84 10.34
N THR A 451 14.66 7.11 9.03
CA THR A 451 14.02 6.21 8.07
C THR A 451 14.85 4.96 7.78
N GLY A 452 16.16 5.03 7.98
CA GLY A 452 17.10 4.01 7.53
C GLY A 452 17.30 3.99 6.01
N ASP A 453 16.73 4.93 5.28
CA ASP A 453 16.91 5.08 3.84
C ASP A 453 17.92 6.20 3.56
N VAL A 454 18.78 5.96 2.58
CA VAL A 454 19.87 6.86 2.17
C VAL A 454 19.46 7.59 0.91
N ALA A 455 19.74 8.88 0.86
CA ALA A 455 19.48 9.72 -0.30
C ALA A 455 20.58 10.74 -0.55
N VAL A 456 20.52 11.35 -1.71
CA VAL A 456 21.24 12.57 -2.09
C VAL A 456 20.24 13.63 -2.50
N ARG A 457 20.67 14.89 -2.49
CA ARG A 457 19.93 16.00 -3.08
C ARG A 457 20.68 16.53 -4.28
N ARG A 458 19.94 16.88 -5.33
CA ARG A 458 20.51 17.42 -6.58
C ARG A 458 19.71 18.60 -7.07
N ASN A 459 20.40 19.65 -7.49
CA ASN A 459 19.79 20.71 -8.28
C ASN A 459 19.57 20.20 -9.71
N VAL A 460 18.33 20.24 -10.19
CA VAL A 460 17.94 19.87 -11.53
C VAL A 460 17.53 21.14 -12.29
N PRO A 461 18.25 21.55 -13.35
CA PRO A 461 18.03 22.84 -14.01
C PRO A 461 16.61 23.05 -14.54
N SER A 462 15.92 21.97 -14.95
CA SER A 462 14.55 22.01 -15.48
C SER A 462 13.47 22.04 -14.42
N ALA A 463 13.75 21.63 -13.15
CA ALA A 463 12.78 21.41 -12.10
C ALA A 463 13.01 22.30 -10.87
N GLY A 464 12.10 22.26 -9.90
CA GLY A 464 12.28 22.93 -8.62
C GLY A 464 12.13 24.46 -8.67
N LYS A 465 11.39 24.96 -9.65
CA LYS A 465 11.12 26.39 -9.83
C LYS A 465 9.77 26.83 -9.26
N GLY A 466 9.05 25.92 -8.62
CA GLY A 466 7.75 26.18 -8.01
C GLY A 466 6.56 26.02 -8.98
N ALA A 467 6.76 25.39 -10.14
CA ALA A 467 5.66 25.11 -11.08
C ALA A 467 4.55 24.23 -10.46
N SER A 468 4.92 23.37 -9.51
CA SER A 468 3.99 22.51 -8.76
C SER A 468 3.59 23.08 -7.39
N GLY A 469 3.94 24.31 -7.06
CA GLY A 469 3.65 24.99 -5.81
C GLY A 469 4.90 25.30 -4.97
N GLU A 470 4.71 26.06 -3.91
CA GLU A 470 5.82 26.52 -3.03
C GLU A 470 6.60 25.39 -2.36
N TRP A 471 5.94 24.25 -2.10
CA TRP A 471 6.56 23.07 -1.51
C TRP A 471 7.55 22.36 -2.45
N ALA A 472 7.45 22.59 -3.76
CA ALA A 472 8.22 21.93 -4.82
C ALA A 472 9.33 22.86 -5.35
N LYS A 473 10.22 23.31 -4.46
CA LYS A 473 11.32 24.23 -4.79
C LYS A 473 12.69 23.72 -4.32
N GLY A 474 13.74 24.12 -5.03
CA GLY A 474 15.13 23.81 -4.68
C GLY A 474 15.56 22.39 -5.09
N PRO A 475 16.61 21.84 -4.43
CA PRO A 475 17.18 20.56 -4.82
C PRO A 475 16.21 19.40 -4.54
N MET A 476 16.15 18.44 -5.48
CA MET A 476 15.31 17.26 -5.41
C MET A 476 16.01 16.12 -4.68
N TYR A 477 15.23 15.26 -4.03
CA TYR A 477 15.73 14.05 -3.38
C TYR A 477 15.75 12.85 -4.33
N PHE A 478 16.85 12.08 -4.27
CA PHE A 478 17.06 10.83 -5.01
C PHE A 478 17.40 9.73 -4.02
N ILE A 479 16.56 8.70 -3.96
CA ILE A 479 16.74 7.57 -3.03
C ILE A 479 17.82 6.65 -3.55
N LEU A 480 18.86 6.43 -2.76
CA LEU A 480 19.93 5.46 -3.04
C LEU A 480 19.62 4.06 -2.51
N GLY A 481 18.70 3.94 -1.57
CA GLY A 481 18.25 2.67 -1.01
C GLY A 481 18.33 2.59 0.51
N ARG A 482 17.96 1.44 1.04
CA ARG A 482 18.00 1.16 2.47
C ARG A 482 19.41 0.87 2.94
N LEU A 483 19.84 1.55 3.99
CA LEU A 483 21.18 1.42 4.58
C LEU A 483 21.56 -0.04 4.89
N SER A 484 20.60 -0.83 5.38
CA SER A 484 20.82 -2.22 5.82
C SER A 484 20.73 -3.28 4.71
N ALA A 485 20.33 -2.91 3.49
CA ALA A 485 20.03 -3.87 2.42
C ALA A 485 20.52 -3.45 1.02
N ASP A 486 20.51 -2.15 0.74
CA ASP A 486 20.76 -1.64 -0.62
C ASP A 486 22.08 -0.86 -0.73
N ILE A 487 22.71 -0.48 0.38
CA ILE A 487 23.99 0.20 0.37
C ILE A 487 25.10 -0.84 0.59
N ILE A 488 25.84 -1.13 -0.50
CA ILE A 488 26.92 -2.11 -0.54
C ILE A 488 28.24 -1.37 -0.33
N LYS A 489 29.06 -1.83 0.62
CA LYS A 489 30.36 -1.21 0.95
C LYS A 489 31.50 -1.94 0.24
N VAL A 490 31.99 -1.39 -0.85
CA VAL A 490 33.05 -1.98 -1.69
C VAL A 490 34.34 -1.19 -1.52
N GLY A 491 35.30 -1.69 -0.78
CA GLY A 491 36.62 -1.03 -0.60
C GLY A 491 36.53 0.40 -0.06
N GLY A 492 35.58 0.66 0.84
CA GLY A 492 35.30 2.01 1.39
C GLY A 492 34.31 2.85 0.59
N GLU A 493 34.00 2.48 -0.66
CA GLU A 493 32.98 3.14 -1.48
C GLU A 493 31.59 2.62 -1.16
N LYS A 494 30.57 3.49 -1.20
CA LYS A 494 29.17 3.15 -1.02
C LYS A 494 28.51 2.99 -2.37
N VAL A 495 28.04 1.79 -2.68
CA VAL A 495 27.35 1.47 -3.94
C VAL A 495 25.86 1.30 -3.66
N SER A 496 25.04 2.07 -4.35
CA SER A 496 23.60 1.90 -4.34
C SER A 496 23.21 0.72 -5.22
N ALA A 497 22.62 -0.31 -4.63
CA ALA A 497 22.06 -1.43 -5.39
C ALA A 497 20.94 -0.95 -6.34
N LEU A 498 20.11 0.02 -5.92
CA LEU A 498 19.02 0.56 -6.74
C LEU A 498 19.54 1.33 -7.97
N GLU A 499 20.65 2.04 -7.84
CA GLU A 499 21.33 2.69 -8.97
C GLU A 499 21.78 1.64 -9.99
N VAL A 500 22.45 0.59 -9.52
CA VAL A 500 22.92 -0.50 -10.38
C VAL A 500 21.75 -1.25 -11.02
N GLU A 501 20.70 -1.57 -10.26
CA GLU A 501 19.47 -2.20 -10.77
C GLU A 501 18.80 -1.36 -11.88
N ARG A 502 18.74 -0.05 -11.73
CA ARG A 502 18.19 0.85 -12.74
C ARG A 502 18.97 0.77 -14.05
N GLU A 503 20.28 0.84 -13.99
CA GLU A 503 21.12 0.74 -15.17
C GLU A 503 21.06 -0.66 -15.81
N MET A 504 20.96 -1.71 -15.01
CA MET A 504 20.77 -3.06 -15.52
C MET A 504 19.44 -3.22 -16.26
N LEU A 505 18.35 -2.68 -15.72
CA LEU A 505 17.02 -2.74 -16.34
C LEU A 505 16.93 -1.95 -17.64
N SER A 506 17.86 -1.05 -17.93
CA SER A 506 17.97 -0.39 -19.24
C SER A 506 18.52 -1.30 -20.34
N ILE A 507 19.02 -2.49 -19.99
CA ILE A 507 19.54 -3.48 -20.94
C ILE A 507 18.37 -4.38 -21.42
N PRO A 508 18.01 -4.39 -22.72
CA PRO A 508 16.84 -5.12 -23.22
C PRO A 508 16.85 -6.64 -22.95
N ALA A 509 18.03 -7.21 -22.70
CA ALA A 509 18.21 -8.62 -22.38
C ALA A 509 17.73 -8.98 -20.95
N ILE A 510 17.50 -8.00 -20.07
CA ILE A 510 17.15 -8.17 -18.66
C ILE A 510 15.67 -7.83 -18.46
N ALA A 511 14.88 -8.80 -17.98
CA ALA A 511 13.48 -8.60 -17.62
C ALA A 511 13.30 -8.15 -16.17
N GLU A 512 14.06 -8.79 -15.24
CA GLU A 512 14.07 -8.43 -13.82
C GLU A 512 15.49 -8.58 -13.27
N CYS A 513 15.84 -7.79 -12.27
CA CYS A 513 17.10 -7.97 -11.56
C CYS A 513 16.97 -7.58 -10.08
N ALA A 514 17.89 -8.10 -9.29
CA ALA A 514 18.18 -7.67 -7.93
C ALA A 514 19.69 -7.62 -7.74
N VAL A 515 20.18 -6.54 -7.13
CA VAL A 515 21.59 -6.35 -6.82
C VAL A 515 21.80 -6.48 -5.32
N VAL A 516 22.80 -7.26 -4.93
CA VAL A 516 23.11 -7.61 -3.55
C VAL A 516 24.60 -7.47 -3.27
N GLY A 517 24.94 -7.24 -2.00
CA GLY A 517 26.32 -7.31 -1.52
C GLY A 517 26.64 -8.71 -1.05
N LEU A 518 27.74 -9.30 -1.56
CA LEU A 518 28.31 -10.53 -1.05
C LEU A 518 29.58 -10.22 -0.25
N SER A 519 29.87 -10.99 0.79
CA SER A 519 31.11 -10.87 1.55
C SER A 519 32.33 -11.04 0.65
N SER A 520 33.36 -10.24 0.90
CA SER A 520 34.63 -10.29 0.18
C SER A 520 35.76 -9.99 1.16
N GLU A 521 36.74 -10.89 1.26
CA GLU A 521 37.92 -10.72 2.12
C GLU A 521 38.73 -9.47 1.72
N THR A 522 38.80 -9.17 0.43
CA THR A 522 39.60 -8.07 -0.11
C THR A 522 38.91 -6.72 0.00
N TRP A 523 37.58 -6.69 -0.22
CA TRP A 523 36.84 -5.44 -0.40
C TRP A 523 35.77 -5.20 0.68
N GLY A 524 35.66 -6.07 1.70
CA GLY A 524 34.57 -6.10 2.65
C GLY A 524 33.29 -6.66 2.02
N GLN A 525 32.80 -6.03 0.97
CA GLN A 525 31.73 -6.55 0.13
C GLN A 525 32.07 -6.41 -1.36
N LYS A 526 31.44 -7.24 -2.20
CA LYS A 526 31.43 -7.12 -3.67
C LYS A 526 30.00 -7.05 -4.18
N VAL A 527 29.83 -6.40 -5.31
CA VAL A 527 28.50 -6.26 -5.95
C VAL A 527 28.21 -7.55 -6.73
N ALA A 528 27.02 -8.12 -6.49
CA ALA A 528 26.52 -9.28 -7.22
C ALA A 528 25.11 -9.03 -7.75
N ALA A 529 24.76 -9.67 -8.84
CA ALA A 529 23.46 -9.53 -9.49
C ALA A 529 22.75 -10.87 -9.65
N VAL A 530 21.44 -10.86 -9.39
CA VAL A 530 20.50 -11.94 -9.72
C VAL A 530 19.61 -11.44 -10.84
N VAL A 531 19.48 -12.16 -11.94
CA VAL A 531 18.85 -11.68 -13.18
C VAL A 531 17.87 -12.71 -13.73
N VAL A 532 16.70 -12.23 -14.12
CA VAL A 532 15.75 -12.92 -14.99
C VAL A 532 15.92 -12.36 -16.40
N LEU A 533 16.19 -13.23 -17.36
CA LEU A 533 16.36 -12.83 -18.75
C LEU A 533 15.02 -12.56 -19.43
N SER A 534 14.99 -11.54 -20.29
CA SER A 534 13.89 -11.35 -21.25
C SER A 534 13.92 -12.44 -22.33
N LYS A 535 12.88 -12.50 -23.16
CA LYS A 535 12.91 -13.39 -24.34
C LYS A 535 14.13 -13.14 -25.21
N GLN A 536 14.48 -11.88 -25.43
CA GLN A 536 15.66 -11.48 -26.19
C GLN A 536 16.96 -11.87 -25.49
N GLY A 537 17.01 -11.82 -24.15
CA GLY A 537 18.19 -12.14 -23.35
C GLY A 537 18.65 -13.57 -23.47
N LYS A 538 17.75 -14.51 -23.84
CA LYS A 538 18.08 -15.93 -24.01
C LYS A 538 19.05 -16.18 -25.15
N THR A 539 19.18 -15.24 -26.10
CA THR A 539 20.06 -15.34 -27.28
C THR A 539 20.94 -14.12 -27.48
N ALA A 540 20.93 -13.15 -26.55
CA ALA A 540 21.63 -11.86 -26.70
C ALA A 540 23.15 -11.94 -26.41
N GLY A 541 23.65 -13.04 -25.92
CA GLY A 541 25.07 -13.23 -25.65
C GLY A 541 25.89 -13.57 -26.90
N LYS A 542 27.21 -13.50 -26.81
CA LYS A 542 28.11 -13.76 -27.92
C LYS A 542 27.85 -15.13 -28.55
N GLY A 543 27.67 -15.16 -29.88
CA GLY A 543 27.40 -16.39 -30.64
C GLY A 543 25.98 -16.96 -30.42
N GLY A 544 24.99 -16.14 -30.09
CA GLY A 544 23.58 -16.56 -29.87
C GLY A 544 23.35 -17.30 -28.55
N LYS A 545 24.30 -17.22 -27.62
CA LYS A 545 24.15 -17.76 -26.27
C LYS A 545 23.29 -16.86 -25.39
N ALA A 546 22.88 -17.35 -24.23
CA ALA A 546 22.23 -16.53 -23.22
C ALA A 546 23.16 -15.38 -22.76
N PHE A 547 22.55 -14.24 -22.45
CA PHE A 547 23.22 -13.07 -21.87
C PHE A 547 23.98 -13.49 -20.60
N GLY A 548 25.24 -13.07 -20.47
CA GLY A 548 26.12 -13.52 -19.40
C GLY A 548 26.92 -12.38 -18.75
N PRO A 549 27.85 -12.73 -17.81
CA PRO A 549 28.60 -11.74 -17.03
C PRO A 549 29.40 -10.73 -17.87
N MET A 550 29.99 -11.18 -18.98
CA MET A 550 30.77 -10.30 -19.88
C MET A 550 29.86 -9.34 -20.66
N ASP A 551 28.65 -9.77 -21.01
CA ASP A 551 27.69 -8.93 -21.71
C ASP A 551 27.14 -7.86 -20.76
N LEU A 552 26.87 -8.25 -19.50
CA LEU A 552 26.48 -7.31 -18.44
C LEU A 552 27.56 -6.24 -18.22
N ARG A 553 28.81 -6.66 -18.05
CA ARG A 553 29.94 -5.73 -17.86
C ARG A 553 30.08 -4.76 -19.05
N ARG A 554 29.92 -5.26 -20.27
CA ARG A 554 29.97 -4.43 -21.48
C ARG A 554 28.80 -3.43 -21.54
N GLY A 555 27.61 -3.85 -21.14
CA GLY A 555 26.41 -2.98 -21.13
C GLY A 555 26.44 -1.89 -20.06
N LEU A 556 27.27 -2.06 -19.01
CA LEU A 556 27.34 -1.14 -17.87
C LEU A 556 28.61 -0.27 -17.82
N LYS A 557 29.67 -0.61 -18.57
CA LYS A 557 31.00 0.03 -18.49
C LYS A 557 31.01 1.55 -18.72
N ASP A 558 30.09 2.02 -19.57
CA ASP A 558 29.99 3.44 -19.93
C ASP A 558 28.89 4.18 -19.11
N LYS A 559 28.21 3.45 -18.20
CA LYS A 559 27.09 3.95 -17.38
C LYS A 559 27.44 3.99 -15.89
N LEU A 560 28.30 3.09 -15.44
CA LEU A 560 28.66 2.93 -14.03
C LEU A 560 30.15 2.92 -13.82
N ALA A 561 30.61 3.47 -12.71
CA ALA A 561 32.01 3.35 -12.28
C ALA A 561 32.38 1.86 -12.11
N PRO A 562 33.62 1.46 -12.40
CA PRO A 562 34.04 0.04 -12.42
C PRO A 562 33.71 -0.73 -11.15
N PHE A 563 33.83 -0.10 -9.97
CA PHE A 563 33.57 -0.74 -8.68
C PHE A 563 32.06 -0.97 -8.40
N LYS A 564 31.17 -0.30 -9.14
CA LYS A 564 29.70 -0.48 -9.07
C LYS A 564 29.21 -1.64 -9.94
N ILE A 565 29.99 -2.06 -10.94
CA ILE A 565 29.57 -3.11 -11.87
C ILE A 565 29.58 -4.48 -11.17
N PRO A 566 28.47 -5.26 -11.23
CA PRO A 566 28.42 -6.57 -10.62
C PRO A 566 29.55 -7.50 -11.07
N GLN A 567 30.24 -8.10 -10.10
CA GLN A 567 31.31 -9.04 -10.33
C GLN A 567 30.80 -10.48 -10.49
N ASP A 568 29.71 -10.79 -9.78
CA ASP A 568 28.99 -12.05 -9.88
C ASP A 568 27.63 -11.87 -10.51
N LEU A 569 27.25 -12.81 -11.37
CA LEU A 569 25.94 -12.87 -12.02
C LEU A 569 25.33 -14.26 -11.86
N LYS A 570 24.09 -14.33 -11.34
CA LYS A 570 23.28 -15.54 -11.31
C LYS A 570 22.01 -15.33 -12.14
N LEU A 571 21.77 -16.25 -13.04
CA LEU A 571 20.55 -16.31 -13.83
C LEU A 571 19.53 -17.19 -13.10
N VAL A 572 18.30 -16.70 -13.00
CA VAL A 572 17.18 -17.41 -12.36
C VAL A 572 15.92 -17.27 -13.22
N ASP A 573 14.97 -18.19 -13.04
CA ASP A 573 13.68 -18.12 -13.76
C ASP A 573 12.73 -17.07 -13.16
N SER A 574 12.86 -16.81 -11.84
CA SER A 574 12.07 -15.79 -11.14
C SER A 574 12.81 -15.31 -9.89
N ILE A 575 12.54 -14.05 -9.49
CA ILE A 575 13.06 -13.49 -8.24
C ILE A 575 11.94 -13.56 -7.18
N PRO A 576 12.16 -14.27 -6.05
CA PRO A 576 11.17 -14.40 -4.99
C PRO A 576 10.76 -13.04 -4.41
N ARG A 577 9.47 -12.86 -4.22
CA ARG A 577 8.88 -11.64 -3.65
C ARG A 577 7.95 -12.00 -2.49
N ASN A 578 7.88 -11.14 -1.49
CA ASN A 578 6.88 -11.27 -0.43
C ASN A 578 5.47 -10.92 -0.95
N ALA A 579 4.45 -11.10 -0.10
CA ALA A 579 3.05 -10.77 -0.44
C ALA A 579 2.84 -9.30 -0.87
N MET A 580 3.78 -8.42 -0.55
CA MET A 580 3.79 -7.00 -0.93
C MET A 580 4.52 -6.73 -2.25
N GLY A 581 5.00 -7.76 -2.94
CA GLY A 581 5.80 -7.63 -4.15
C GLY A 581 7.26 -7.20 -3.93
N LYS A 582 7.73 -7.08 -2.68
CA LYS A 582 9.09 -6.66 -2.34
C LYS A 582 10.05 -7.85 -2.29
N ILE A 583 11.29 -7.63 -2.74
CA ILE A 583 12.38 -8.60 -2.67
C ILE A 583 13.04 -8.53 -1.29
N ASN A 584 13.14 -9.67 -0.62
CA ASN A 584 13.97 -9.79 0.58
C ASN A 584 15.41 -10.14 0.16
N LYS A 585 16.27 -9.14 0.02
CA LYS A 585 17.64 -9.30 -0.47
C LYS A 585 18.50 -10.22 0.40
N LYS A 586 18.31 -10.22 1.72
CA LYS A 586 19.05 -11.13 2.62
C LYS A 586 18.69 -12.59 2.36
N GLN A 587 17.39 -12.86 2.21
CA GLN A 587 16.89 -14.19 1.89
C GLN A 587 17.32 -14.63 0.47
N LEU A 588 17.31 -13.69 -0.48
CA LEU A 588 17.74 -13.93 -1.85
C LEU A 588 19.23 -14.35 -1.91
N VAL A 589 20.10 -13.70 -1.13
CA VAL A 589 21.51 -14.08 -1.02
C VAL A 589 21.65 -15.54 -0.57
N ILE A 590 20.96 -15.93 0.50
CA ILE A 590 21.00 -17.29 1.04
C ILE A 590 20.52 -18.32 -0.01
N GLN A 591 19.42 -18.02 -0.70
CA GLN A 591 18.81 -18.94 -1.67
C GLN A 591 19.62 -19.11 -2.94
N VAL A 592 20.27 -18.04 -3.43
CA VAL A 592 20.91 -18.02 -4.75
C VAL A 592 22.43 -18.21 -4.69
N PHE A 593 23.07 -17.70 -3.63
CA PHE A 593 24.52 -17.75 -3.47
C PHE A 593 24.99 -18.68 -2.34
N GLY A 594 24.04 -19.24 -1.56
CA GLY A 594 24.33 -20.04 -0.37
C GLY A 594 24.43 -19.20 0.90
N ALA A 595 24.40 -19.87 2.06
CA ALA A 595 24.65 -19.19 3.33
C ALA A 595 26.10 -18.66 3.32
N PRO A 596 26.36 -17.42 3.77
CA PRO A 596 27.72 -16.96 3.98
C PRO A 596 28.37 -17.87 5.01
N ASP A 597 29.61 -18.33 4.75
CA ASP A 597 30.40 -19.07 5.71
C ASP A 597 30.50 -18.25 7.00
N GLY A 598 29.88 -18.71 8.08
CA GLY A 598 29.98 -18.12 9.42
C GLY A 598 28.87 -17.17 9.87
N ILE A 599 27.59 -17.63 9.87
CA ILE A 599 26.57 -17.15 10.81
C ILE A 599 26.07 -18.32 11.64
#